data_f8060ee895045a621e54e7d778fa4693
#
_entry.id   f8060ee895045a621e54e7d778fa4693
#
_cell.length_a   1.000
_cell.length_b   1.000
_cell.length_c   1.000
_cell.angle_alpha   90.00
_cell.angle_beta   90.00
_cell.angle_gamma   90.00
#
_symmetry.space_group_name_H-M   'P 1'
#
loop_
_entity.id
_entity.type
_entity.pdbx_description
1 polymer ?
#
loop_
_entity_poly.entity_id
_entity_poly.type
_entity_poly.pdbx_seq_one_letter_code
_entity_poly.pdbx_strand_id
1 'polypeptide(L)'
;SRRNHTEAEERNYIMVKIVAEAIGIVGIICSVLSFQCSQRKNVMLFQVLASLMFCTQLFLVGAVTGACLDSINFFRSLFFSFDKKWTKSKYCLAFFMLLLIAAGVATWQNAYSILPMIGSLLSTVALWMKTSKKIRLISFFSGPCWLIYNVVNGAYSAAVNELIAMTSIVIGIL
;
A
#
# COMPACT_ATOMS: atom_id res chain seq x y z
N SER A 1 -33.73 -10.32 22.89
CA SER A 1 -33.65 -9.61 21.58
C SER A 1 -32.33 -8.84 21.42
N ARG A 2 -31.94 -7.92 22.34
CA ARG A 2 -30.69 -7.14 22.23
C ARG A 2 -29.41 -8.00 22.22
N ARG A 3 -29.33 -9.03 23.06
CA ARG A 3 -28.16 -9.92 23.16
C ARG A 3 -27.86 -10.67 21.85
N ASN A 4 -28.89 -11.17 21.19
CA ASN A 4 -28.77 -11.86 19.91
C ASN A 4 -28.31 -10.93 18.77
N HIS A 5 -28.64 -9.65 18.84
CA HIS A 5 -28.19 -8.63 17.87
C HIS A 5 -26.69 -8.37 18.01
N THR A 6 -26.21 -8.19 19.25
CA THR A 6 -24.78 -7.93 19.55
C THR A 6 -23.91 -9.12 19.15
N GLU A 7 -24.33 -10.36 19.44
CA GLU A 7 -23.61 -11.58 19.05
C GLU A 7 -23.56 -11.79 17.53
N ALA A 8 -24.61 -11.37 16.81
CA ALA A 8 -24.63 -11.43 15.34
C ALA A 8 -23.68 -10.40 14.73
N GLU A 9 -23.61 -9.18 15.30
CA GLU A 9 -22.70 -8.13 14.86
C GLU A 9 -21.24 -8.51 15.11
N GLU A 10 -20.92 -9.05 16.29
CA GLU A 10 -19.58 -9.56 16.59
C GLU A 10 -19.13 -10.68 15.64
N ARG A 11 -20.01 -11.64 15.36
CA ARG A 11 -19.70 -12.71 14.39
C ARG A 11 -19.46 -12.18 13.00
N ASN A 12 -20.27 -11.22 12.53
CA ASN A 12 -20.08 -10.60 11.23
C ASN A 12 -18.75 -9.83 11.16
N TYR A 13 -18.40 -9.09 12.21
CA TYR A 13 -17.12 -8.40 12.30
C TYR A 13 -15.92 -9.36 12.22
N ILE A 14 -15.98 -10.47 12.98
CA ILE A 14 -14.93 -11.50 12.98
C ILE A 14 -14.83 -12.14 11.58
N MET A 15 -15.94 -12.46 10.94
CA MET A 15 -15.94 -13.06 9.60
C MET A 15 -15.34 -12.10 8.56
N VAL A 16 -15.70 -10.83 8.59
CA VAL A 16 -15.13 -9.82 7.67
C VAL A 16 -13.62 -9.72 7.87
N LYS A 17 -13.15 -9.74 9.11
CA LYS A 17 -11.72 -9.68 9.42
C LYS A 17 -10.96 -10.91 8.92
N ILE A 18 -11.53 -12.11 9.08
CA ILE A 18 -10.93 -13.35 8.56
C ILE A 18 -10.84 -13.31 7.02
N VAL A 19 -11.90 -12.86 6.35
CA VAL A 19 -11.93 -12.71 4.89
C VAL A 19 -10.89 -11.67 4.44
N ALA A 20 -10.78 -10.54 5.13
CA ALA A 20 -9.79 -9.51 4.84
C ALA A 20 -8.36 -10.06 4.94
N GLU A 21 -8.05 -10.81 6.00
CA GLU A 21 -6.72 -11.44 6.16
C GLU A 21 -6.45 -12.51 5.09
N ALA A 22 -7.44 -13.32 4.72
CA ALA A 22 -7.31 -14.29 3.65
C ALA A 22 -6.97 -13.61 2.30
N ILE A 23 -7.66 -12.51 1.98
CA ILE A 23 -7.37 -11.69 0.80
C ILE A 23 -5.94 -11.11 0.86
N GLY A 24 -5.53 -10.60 2.03
CA GLY A 24 -4.18 -10.08 2.23
C GLY A 24 -3.09 -11.15 2.06
N ILE A 25 -3.33 -12.39 2.50
CA ILE A 25 -2.41 -13.51 2.27
C ILE A 25 -2.25 -13.79 0.77
N VAL A 26 -3.33 -13.76 0.00
CA VAL A 26 -3.26 -13.87 -1.47
C VAL A 26 -2.44 -12.72 -2.05
N GLY A 27 -2.58 -11.49 -1.49
CA GLY A 27 -1.76 -10.33 -1.84
C GLY A 27 -0.27 -10.57 -1.61
N ILE A 28 0.12 -11.14 -0.45
CA ILE A 28 1.51 -11.52 -0.16
C ILE A 28 2.04 -12.52 -1.19
N ILE A 29 1.28 -13.57 -1.49
CA ILE A 29 1.68 -14.59 -2.47
C ILE A 29 1.93 -13.93 -3.83
N CYS A 30 1.02 -13.07 -4.30
CA CYS A 30 1.20 -12.32 -5.54
C CYS A 30 2.45 -11.42 -5.48
N SER A 31 2.67 -10.72 -4.38
CA SER A 31 3.84 -9.87 -4.17
C SER A 31 5.15 -10.68 -4.27
N VAL A 32 5.24 -11.81 -3.58
CA VAL A 32 6.42 -12.70 -3.61
C VAL A 32 6.63 -13.29 -5.01
N LEU A 33 5.57 -13.73 -5.68
CA LEU A 33 5.66 -14.24 -7.06
C LEU A 33 6.15 -13.18 -8.03
N SER A 34 5.81 -11.90 -7.81
CA SER A 34 6.30 -10.82 -8.65
C SER A 34 7.84 -10.71 -8.63
N PHE A 35 8.47 -10.96 -7.48
CA PHE A 35 9.95 -10.94 -7.37
C PHE A 35 10.63 -12.12 -8.06
N GLN A 36 9.91 -13.24 -8.28
CA GLN A 36 10.45 -14.43 -8.94
C GLN A 36 10.27 -14.43 -10.46
N CYS A 37 9.44 -13.52 -10.98
CA CYS A 37 9.20 -13.42 -12.41
C CYS A 37 10.34 -12.71 -13.13
N SER A 38 10.85 -13.32 -14.20
CA SER A 38 11.88 -12.72 -15.07
C SER A 38 11.29 -11.77 -16.12
N GLN A 39 10.04 -11.99 -16.54
CA GLN A 39 9.39 -11.18 -17.55
C GLN A 39 8.72 -9.96 -16.91
N ARG A 40 9.09 -8.76 -17.36
CA ARG A 40 8.53 -7.48 -16.85
C ARG A 40 6.98 -7.46 -16.85
N LYS A 41 6.35 -8.05 -17.86
CA LYS A 41 4.88 -8.12 -17.96
C LYS A 41 4.26 -8.90 -16.78
N ASN A 42 4.85 -10.03 -16.45
CA ASN A 42 4.37 -10.88 -15.33
C ASN A 42 4.63 -10.22 -13.98
N VAL A 43 5.80 -9.59 -13.80
CA VAL A 43 6.11 -8.78 -12.59
C VAL A 43 5.02 -7.73 -12.38
N MET A 44 4.70 -6.96 -13.41
CA MET A 44 3.67 -5.91 -13.32
C MET A 44 2.29 -6.49 -13.03
N LEU A 45 1.91 -7.60 -13.67
CA LEU A 45 0.62 -8.25 -13.44
C LEU A 45 0.47 -8.68 -11.97
N PHE A 46 1.47 -9.35 -11.41
CA PHE A 46 1.42 -9.80 -10.01
C PHE A 46 1.45 -8.63 -9.03
N GLN A 47 2.16 -7.54 -9.32
CA GLN A 47 2.11 -6.33 -8.49
C GLN A 47 0.74 -5.66 -8.53
N VAL A 48 0.09 -5.59 -9.68
CA VAL A 48 -1.27 -5.09 -9.83
C VAL A 48 -2.24 -5.92 -8.98
N LEU A 49 -2.18 -7.25 -9.10
CA LEU A 49 -3.02 -8.15 -8.31
C LEU A 49 -2.77 -7.99 -6.81
N ALA A 50 -1.51 -7.91 -6.38
CA ALA A 50 -1.17 -7.70 -4.98
C ALA A 50 -1.75 -6.37 -4.44
N SER A 51 -1.58 -5.26 -5.17
CA SER A 51 -2.16 -3.97 -4.77
C SER A 51 -3.67 -4.00 -4.67
N LEU A 52 -4.36 -4.68 -5.60
CA LEU A 52 -5.81 -4.84 -5.52
C LEU A 52 -6.23 -5.64 -4.27
N MET A 53 -5.49 -6.69 -3.92
CA MET A 53 -5.78 -7.48 -2.72
C MET A 53 -5.57 -6.65 -1.45
N PHE A 54 -4.47 -5.91 -1.33
CA PHE A 54 -4.21 -5.07 -0.16
C PHE A 54 -5.18 -3.90 -0.06
N CYS A 55 -5.53 -3.27 -1.16
CA CYS A 55 -6.55 -2.21 -1.19
C CYS A 55 -7.90 -2.76 -0.69
N THR A 56 -8.32 -3.93 -1.18
CA THR A 56 -9.55 -4.60 -0.74
C THR A 56 -9.49 -4.96 0.74
N GLN A 57 -8.36 -5.50 1.22
CA GLN A 57 -8.15 -5.79 2.63
C GLN A 57 -8.34 -4.55 3.51
N LEU A 58 -7.69 -3.42 3.14
CA LEU A 58 -7.78 -2.17 3.88
C LEU A 58 -9.22 -1.62 3.91
N PHE A 59 -9.97 -1.75 2.83
CA PHE A 59 -11.39 -1.39 2.82
C PHE A 59 -12.21 -2.27 3.77
N LEU A 60 -11.98 -3.58 3.77
CA LEU A 60 -12.72 -4.52 4.61
C LEU A 60 -12.45 -4.33 6.10
N VAL A 61 -11.22 -3.97 6.48
CA VAL A 61 -10.89 -3.65 7.89
C VAL A 61 -11.28 -2.23 8.28
N GLY A 62 -11.88 -1.46 7.39
CA GLY A 62 -12.32 -0.08 7.64
C GLY A 62 -11.22 0.97 7.63
N ALA A 63 -10.04 0.63 7.16
CA ALA A 63 -8.89 1.54 7.01
C ALA A 63 -9.00 2.38 5.73
N VAL A 64 -10.06 3.19 5.62
CA VAL A 64 -10.45 3.91 4.39
C VAL A 64 -9.34 4.83 3.89
N THR A 65 -8.67 5.55 4.79
CA THR A 65 -7.55 6.43 4.40
C THR A 65 -6.46 5.65 3.69
N GLY A 66 -6.01 4.53 4.27
CA GLY A 66 -5.00 3.65 3.66
C GLY A 66 -5.45 3.10 2.32
N ALA A 67 -6.68 2.61 2.23
CA ALA A 67 -7.23 2.04 0.99
C ALA A 67 -7.31 3.08 -0.15
N CYS A 68 -7.74 4.31 0.14
CA CYS A 68 -7.78 5.38 -0.85
C CYS A 68 -6.37 5.79 -1.31
N LEU A 69 -5.44 5.94 -0.36
CA LEU A 69 -4.06 6.29 -0.69
C LEU A 69 -3.35 5.17 -1.47
N ASP A 70 -3.61 3.90 -1.12
CA ASP A 70 -3.04 2.75 -1.84
C ASP A 70 -3.59 2.66 -3.26
N SER A 71 -4.87 2.93 -3.47
CA SER A 71 -5.46 3.04 -4.81
C SER A 71 -4.76 4.11 -5.65
N ILE A 72 -4.50 5.29 -5.09
CA ILE A 72 -3.78 6.36 -5.80
C ILE A 72 -2.33 5.94 -6.07
N ASN A 73 -1.66 5.32 -5.11
CA ASN A 73 -0.30 4.79 -5.26
C ASN A 73 -0.21 3.77 -6.38
N PHE A 74 -1.22 2.90 -6.52
CA PHE A 74 -1.33 1.94 -7.61
C PHE A 74 -1.38 2.64 -8.98
N PHE A 75 -2.33 3.57 -9.19
CA PHE A 75 -2.45 4.31 -10.44
C PHE A 75 -1.20 5.13 -10.75
N ARG A 76 -0.61 5.77 -9.74
CA ARG A 76 0.65 6.50 -9.86
C ARG A 76 1.78 5.58 -10.33
N SER A 77 1.95 4.41 -9.70
CA SER A 77 3.01 3.46 -10.04
C SER A 77 2.84 2.95 -11.48
N LEU A 78 1.61 2.65 -11.89
CA LEU A 78 1.29 2.30 -13.26
C LEU A 78 1.63 3.44 -14.23
N PHE A 79 1.29 4.68 -13.88
CA PHE A 79 1.55 5.86 -14.68
C PHE A 79 3.06 6.12 -14.88
N PHE A 80 3.86 6.03 -13.81
CA PHE A 80 5.31 6.18 -13.87
C PHE A 80 6.01 5.02 -14.58
N SER A 81 5.37 3.83 -14.71
CA SER A 81 5.93 2.70 -15.43
C SER A 81 6.01 2.88 -16.94
N PHE A 82 5.26 3.82 -17.51
CA PHE A 82 5.31 4.13 -18.96
C PHE A 82 6.61 4.81 -19.42
N ASP A 83 7.48 5.23 -18.51
CA ASP A 83 8.84 5.79 -18.74
C ASP A 83 8.93 6.86 -19.86
N LYS A 84 7.86 7.63 -20.05
CA LYS A 84 7.82 8.74 -21.00
C LYS A 84 8.40 10.01 -20.37
N LYS A 85 8.97 10.92 -21.20
CA LYS A 85 9.56 12.18 -20.72
C LYS A 85 8.60 13.04 -19.89
N TRP A 86 7.32 13.04 -20.23
CA TRP A 86 6.30 13.81 -19.52
C TRP A 86 5.91 13.21 -18.17
N THR A 87 6.08 11.88 -17.95
CA THR A 87 5.83 11.26 -16.65
C THR A 87 6.89 11.65 -15.61
N LYS A 88 8.10 12.05 -16.05
CA LYS A 88 9.18 12.55 -15.19
C LYS A 88 9.13 14.08 -14.96
N SER A 89 8.05 14.73 -15.36
CA SER A 89 7.84 16.16 -15.17
C SER A 89 7.60 16.50 -13.70
N LYS A 90 8.13 17.66 -13.26
CA LYS A 90 7.86 18.21 -11.91
C LYS A 90 6.36 18.47 -11.69
N TYR A 91 5.61 18.80 -12.75
CA TYR A 91 4.17 19.01 -12.67
C TYR A 91 3.41 17.72 -12.35
N CYS A 92 3.86 16.59 -12.92
CA CYS A 92 3.28 15.28 -12.64
C CYS A 92 3.54 14.87 -11.19
N LEU A 93 4.77 15.08 -10.69
CA LEU A 93 5.10 14.86 -9.27
C LEU A 93 4.19 15.70 -8.37
N ALA A 94 4.10 17.02 -8.62
CA ALA A 94 3.27 17.93 -7.85
C ALA A 94 1.79 17.53 -7.86
N PHE A 95 1.27 17.12 -9.00
CA PHE A 95 -0.10 16.63 -9.14
C PHE A 95 -0.38 15.43 -8.23
N PHE A 96 0.46 14.39 -8.26
CA PHE A 96 0.27 13.23 -7.40
C PHE A 96 0.48 13.54 -5.91
N MET A 97 1.42 14.44 -5.57
CA MET A 97 1.60 14.89 -4.19
C MET A 97 0.35 15.60 -3.67
N LEU A 98 -0.21 16.53 -4.44
CA LEU A 98 -1.45 17.25 -4.07
C LEU A 98 -2.64 16.29 -3.99
N LEU A 99 -2.76 15.36 -4.92
CA LEU A 99 -3.83 14.36 -4.92
C LEU A 99 -3.76 13.47 -3.67
N LEU A 100 -2.58 13.02 -3.27
CA LEU A 100 -2.36 12.20 -2.07
C LEU A 100 -2.70 13.00 -0.79
N ILE A 101 -2.28 14.27 -0.71
CA ILE A 101 -2.60 15.13 0.43
C ILE A 101 -4.12 15.35 0.49
N ALA A 102 -4.75 15.72 -0.63
CA ALA A 102 -6.18 15.95 -0.69
C ALA A 102 -6.99 14.70 -0.30
N ALA A 103 -6.62 13.53 -0.82
CA ALA A 103 -7.26 12.27 -0.47
C ALA A 103 -7.06 11.89 0.99
N GLY A 104 -5.83 12.05 1.53
CA GLY A 104 -5.52 11.77 2.92
C GLY A 104 -6.28 12.67 3.89
N VAL A 105 -6.42 13.96 3.56
CA VAL A 105 -7.22 14.91 4.36
C VAL A 105 -8.71 14.60 4.26
N ALA A 106 -9.22 14.32 3.05
CA ALA A 106 -10.63 14.02 2.81
C ALA A 106 -11.09 12.71 3.48
N THR A 107 -10.19 11.74 3.61
CA THR A 107 -10.47 10.42 4.20
C THR A 107 -9.91 10.28 5.61
N TRP A 108 -9.56 11.38 6.28
CA TRP A 108 -8.98 11.37 7.62
C TRP A 108 -9.89 10.70 8.64
N GLN A 109 -9.43 9.64 9.28
CA GLN A 109 -10.19 8.90 10.29
C GLN A 109 -9.68 9.16 11.72
N ASN A 110 -8.36 9.18 11.88
CA ASN A 110 -7.69 9.33 13.18
C ASN A 110 -6.25 9.82 13.00
N ALA A 111 -5.53 10.06 14.11
CA ALA A 111 -4.15 10.54 14.07
C ALA A 111 -3.19 9.61 13.29
N TYR A 112 -3.46 8.31 13.26
CA TYR A 112 -2.64 7.36 12.49
C TYR A 112 -2.81 7.50 10.97
N SER A 113 -3.85 8.17 10.48
CA SER A 113 -4.05 8.48 9.06
C SER A 113 -2.91 9.31 8.46
N ILE A 114 -2.12 10.00 9.29
CA ILE A 114 -0.93 10.72 8.82
C ILE A 114 0.17 9.78 8.32
N LEU A 115 0.26 8.56 8.86
CA LEU A 115 1.32 7.61 8.54
C LEU A 115 1.27 7.17 7.06
N PRO A 116 0.15 6.66 6.52
CA PRO A 116 0.08 6.29 5.11
C PRO A 116 0.20 7.50 4.18
N MET A 117 -0.17 8.71 4.64
CA MET A 117 0.09 9.95 3.88
C MET A 117 1.59 10.18 3.73
N ILE A 118 2.34 10.20 4.84
CA ILE A 118 3.80 10.38 4.81
C ILE A 118 4.45 9.26 3.99
N GLY A 119 4.08 8.00 4.21
CA GLY A 119 4.58 6.87 3.45
C GLY A 119 4.35 7.01 1.95
N SER A 120 3.15 7.41 1.53
CA SER A 120 2.81 7.63 0.13
C SER A 120 3.55 8.81 -0.49
N LEU A 121 3.74 9.91 0.24
CA LEU A 121 4.53 11.05 -0.21
C LEU A 121 6.01 10.66 -0.39
N LEU A 122 6.61 9.95 0.57
CA LEU A 122 7.98 9.44 0.48
C LEU A 122 8.14 8.51 -0.73
N SER A 123 7.23 7.55 -0.92
CA SER A 123 7.30 6.63 -2.06
C SER A 123 7.11 7.35 -3.40
N THR A 124 6.33 8.45 -3.43
CA THR A 124 6.19 9.29 -4.64
C THR A 124 7.51 9.98 -4.98
N VAL A 125 8.19 10.55 -3.99
CA VAL A 125 9.52 11.15 -4.18
C VAL A 125 10.53 10.09 -4.58
N ALA A 126 10.48 8.88 -3.99
CA ALA A 126 11.36 7.77 -4.34
C ALA A 126 11.25 7.40 -5.82
N LEU A 127 10.03 7.24 -6.34
CA LEU A 127 9.79 6.90 -7.75
C LEU A 127 10.27 7.98 -8.73
N TRP A 128 10.33 9.23 -8.29
CA TRP A 128 10.85 10.33 -9.11
C TRP A 128 12.40 10.38 -9.15
N MET A 129 13.08 9.74 -8.20
CA MET A 129 14.53 9.67 -8.17
C MET A 129 15.10 8.85 -9.33
N LYS A 130 16.27 9.26 -9.87
CA LYS A 130 16.94 8.58 -10.99
C LYS A 130 17.87 7.43 -10.55
N THR A 131 18.32 7.46 -9.29
CA THR A 131 19.35 6.54 -8.79
C THR A 131 18.71 5.46 -7.93
N SER A 132 18.94 4.19 -8.27
CA SER A 132 18.39 3.03 -7.55
C SER A 132 18.67 3.05 -6.05
N LYS A 133 19.88 3.50 -5.64
CA LYS A 133 20.24 3.61 -4.22
C LYS A 133 19.33 4.63 -3.48
N LYS A 134 19.05 5.79 -4.09
CA LYS A 134 18.16 6.81 -3.50
C LYS A 134 16.71 6.33 -3.44
N ILE A 135 16.25 5.63 -4.48
CA ILE A 135 14.91 5.02 -4.51
C ILE A 135 14.76 4.07 -3.31
N ARG A 136 15.69 3.13 -3.14
CA ARG A 136 15.67 2.16 -2.04
C ARG A 136 15.72 2.84 -0.68
N LEU A 137 16.63 3.80 -0.48
CA LEU A 137 16.78 4.51 0.79
C LEU A 137 15.49 5.25 1.19
N ILE A 138 14.87 5.99 0.27
CA ILE A 138 13.64 6.72 0.56
C ILE A 138 12.46 5.75 0.77
N SER A 139 12.37 4.69 -0.05
CA SER A 139 11.35 3.65 0.11
C SER A 139 11.47 2.92 1.44
N PHE A 140 12.68 2.73 1.95
CA PHE A 140 12.89 2.14 3.28
C PHE A 140 12.22 2.96 4.40
N PHE A 141 12.24 4.29 4.33
CA PHE A 141 11.56 5.14 5.31
C PHE A 141 10.03 5.17 5.13
N SER A 142 9.52 4.84 3.95
CA SER A 142 8.08 4.68 3.72
C SER A 142 7.51 3.43 4.41
N GLY A 143 8.28 2.34 4.44
CA GLY A 143 7.85 1.05 4.99
C GLY A 143 7.35 1.11 6.44
N PRO A 144 8.10 1.69 7.41
CA PRO A 144 7.65 1.81 8.79
C PRO A 144 6.33 2.57 8.96
N CYS A 145 6.08 3.58 8.13
CA CYS A 145 4.83 4.33 8.17
C CYS A 145 3.63 3.43 7.82
N TRP A 146 3.74 2.70 6.73
CA TRP A 146 2.72 1.74 6.31
C TRP A 146 2.60 0.57 7.27
N LEU A 147 3.72 0.04 7.78
CA LEU A 147 3.75 -1.05 8.76
C LEU A 147 2.94 -0.70 10.02
N ILE A 148 3.24 0.45 10.64
CA ILE A 148 2.55 0.89 11.86
C ILE A 148 1.07 1.10 11.57
N TYR A 149 0.72 1.77 10.47
CA TYR A 149 -0.66 1.98 10.08
C TYR A 149 -1.44 0.68 9.90
N ASN A 150 -0.86 -0.30 9.20
CA ASN A 150 -1.48 -1.59 8.94
C ASN A 150 -1.69 -2.40 10.24
N VAL A 151 -0.70 -2.38 11.15
CA VAL A 151 -0.81 -3.05 12.46
C VAL A 151 -1.93 -2.41 13.30
N VAL A 152 -1.99 -1.08 13.39
CA VAL A 152 -3.01 -0.37 14.17
C VAL A 152 -4.42 -0.64 13.64
N ASN A 153 -4.58 -0.76 12.32
CA ASN A 153 -5.89 -1.04 11.71
C ASN A 153 -6.20 -2.55 11.60
N GLY A 154 -5.31 -3.43 12.08
CA GLY A 154 -5.51 -4.87 12.08
C GLY A 154 -5.39 -5.53 10.70
N ALA A 155 -4.73 -4.90 9.73
CA ALA A 155 -4.39 -5.45 8.42
C ALA A 155 -3.02 -6.17 8.50
N TYR A 156 -2.98 -7.30 9.22
CA TYR A 156 -1.72 -7.97 9.56
C TYR A 156 -0.99 -8.53 8.34
N SER A 157 -1.69 -9.06 7.36
CA SER A 157 -1.08 -9.54 6.11
C SER A 157 -0.37 -8.41 5.36
N ALA A 158 -1.01 -7.22 5.26
CA ALA A 158 -0.36 -6.05 4.67
C ALA A 158 0.88 -5.61 5.48
N ALA A 159 0.82 -5.68 6.82
CA ALA A 159 1.97 -5.39 7.68
C ALA A 159 3.13 -6.38 7.44
N VAL A 160 2.85 -7.67 7.29
CA VAL A 160 3.86 -8.68 6.95
C VAL A 160 4.47 -8.41 5.58
N ASN A 161 3.67 -8.00 4.59
CA ASN A 161 4.19 -7.62 3.28
C ASN A 161 5.18 -6.44 3.36
N GLU A 162 4.92 -5.44 4.20
CA GLU A 162 5.86 -4.34 4.42
C GLU A 162 7.20 -4.81 5.01
N LEU A 163 7.17 -5.75 5.97
CA LEU A 163 8.40 -6.36 6.51
C LEU A 163 9.20 -7.10 5.43
N ILE A 164 8.53 -7.86 4.57
CA ILE A 164 9.16 -8.54 3.44
C ILE A 164 9.78 -7.53 2.48
N ALA A 165 9.06 -6.46 2.14
CA ALA A 165 9.54 -5.40 1.26
C ALA A 165 10.76 -4.68 1.86
N MET A 166 10.71 -4.30 3.14
CA MET A 166 11.83 -3.66 3.84
C MET A 166 13.07 -4.56 3.88
N THR A 167 12.89 -5.84 4.18
CA THR A 167 13.98 -6.84 4.18
C THR A 167 14.61 -6.96 2.79
N SER A 168 13.79 -7.02 1.74
CA SER A 168 14.25 -7.06 0.36
C SER A 168 15.03 -5.80 -0.04
N ILE A 169 14.62 -4.63 0.46
CA ILE A 169 15.34 -3.36 0.23
C ILE A 169 16.71 -3.39 0.89
N VAL A 170 16.80 -3.86 2.14
CA VAL A 170 18.09 -3.97 2.87
C VAL A 170 19.05 -4.91 2.14
N ILE A 171 18.60 -6.11 1.77
CA ILE A 171 19.42 -7.07 1.00
C ILE A 171 19.90 -6.46 -0.32
N GLY A 172 19.07 -5.65 -0.97
CA GLY A 172 19.44 -5.05 -2.25
C GLY A 172 20.30 -3.76 -2.13
N ILE A 173 20.57 -3.28 -0.91
CA ILE A 173 21.50 -2.16 -0.65
C ILE A 173 22.89 -2.68 -0.31
N LEU A 174 22.98 -3.85 0.34
CA LEU A 174 24.23 -4.57 0.65
C LEU A 174 24.84 -5.16 -0.63
#